data_7da4c26504996179944f87a92aab512b
#
_entry.id   7da4c26504996179944f87a92aab512b
#
_cell.length_a   1.000
_cell.length_b   1.000
_cell.length_c   1.000
_cell.angle_alpha   90.00
_cell.angle_beta   90.00
_cell.angle_gamma   90.00
#
_symmetry.space_group_name_H-M   'P 1'
#
loop_
_entity.id
_entity.type
_entity.pdbx_description
1 polymer ?
#
loop_
_entity_poly.entity_id
_entity_poly.type
_entity_poly.pdbx_seq_one_letter_code
_entity_poly.pdbx_strand_id
1 'polypeptide(L)'
;MRSSDILIVDDEVGIRELLSEILQDEGYTVALAENAEVARQLRNQTRPALVLLDIWMPDCDGVTLLKEWAKAGQLNMPVVMMSGHASIDTAVEATRIGAFDFLEKPIALQKLLTTVQRAMKYADMQGNQALNQDPHPINIH
;
A
#
# COMPACT_ATOMS: atom_id res chain seq x y z
N MET A 1 12.55 0.34 -12.00
CA MET A 1 13.22 -0.12 -10.78
C MET A 1 12.67 0.61 -9.57
N ARG A 2 12.40 -0.13 -8.53
CA ARG A 2 11.88 0.38 -7.28
C ARG A 2 12.99 1.03 -6.46
N SER A 3 12.78 2.23 -5.94
CA SER A 3 13.75 2.85 -5.04
C SER A 3 13.37 2.69 -3.58
N SER A 4 12.13 2.29 -3.29
CA SER A 4 11.67 1.95 -1.94
C SER A 4 10.74 0.77 -2.02
N ASP A 5 10.79 -0.10 -1.00
CA ASP A 5 9.90 -1.26 -0.95
C ASP A 5 8.50 -0.86 -0.51
N ILE A 6 8.40 -0.01 0.49
CA ILE A 6 7.13 0.31 1.14
C ILE A 6 6.99 1.81 1.26
N LEU A 7 5.84 2.33 0.85
CA LEU A 7 5.46 3.72 1.08
C LEU A 7 4.46 3.75 2.23
N ILE A 8 4.79 4.49 3.28
CA ILE A 8 3.90 4.66 4.44
C ILE A 8 3.27 6.05 4.37
N VAL A 9 1.95 6.10 4.30
CA VAL A 9 1.18 7.34 4.21
C VAL A 9 0.34 7.49 5.46
N ASP A 10 0.70 8.42 6.34
CA ASP A 10 -0.03 8.68 7.58
C ASP A 10 0.34 10.07 8.05
N ASP A 11 -0.65 10.84 8.52
CA ASP A 11 -0.39 12.21 8.96
C ASP A 11 0.19 12.28 10.38
N GLU A 12 0.18 11.18 11.12
CA GLU A 12 0.72 11.13 12.47
C GLU A 12 2.20 10.76 12.43
N VAL A 13 3.06 11.68 12.89
CA VAL A 13 4.51 11.46 12.83
C VAL A 13 4.92 10.22 13.65
N GLY A 14 4.29 10.02 14.81
CA GLY A 14 4.61 8.87 15.67
C GLY A 14 4.33 7.54 14.98
N ILE A 15 3.24 7.45 14.23
CA ILE A 15 2.89 6.24 13.49
C ILE A 15 3.90 6.02 12.36
N ARG A 16 4.22 7.08 11.60
CA ARG A 16 5.18 6.96 10.50
C ARG A 16 6.52 6.46 11.01
N GLU A 17 7.01 7.04 12.11
CA GLU A 17 8.31 6.67 12.66
C GLU A 17 8.30 5.24 13.20
N LEU A 18 7.24 4.87 13.89
CA LEU A 18 7.12 3.52 14.45
C LEU A 18 7.10 2.46 13.35
N LEU A 19 6.23 2.65 12.36
CA LEU A 19 6.12 1.69 11.27
C LEU A 19 7.42 1.63 10.46
N SER A 20 8.04 2.78 10.23
CA SER A 20 9.30 2.84 9.51
C SER A 20 10.38 2.03 10.24
N GLU A 21 10.49 2.22 11.54
CA GLU A 21 11.49 1.51 12.33
C GLU A 21 11.27 0.00 12.28
N ILE A 22 10.03 -0.43 12.48
CA ILE A 22 9.69 -1.85 12.46
C ILE A 22 10.03 -2.47 11.11
N LEU A 23 9.64 -1.80 10.02
CA LEU A 23 9.81 -2.37 8.69
C LEU A 23 11.26 -2.31 8.22
N GLN A 24 12.00 -1.29 8.61
CA GLN A 24 13.43 -1.26 8.31
C GLN A 24 14.18 -2.36 9.05
N ASP A 25 13.77 -2.66 10.27
CA ASP A 25 14.34 -3.77 11.03
C ASP A 25 14.10 -5.12 10.33
N GLU A 26 13.02 -5.21 9.55
CA GLU A 26 12.72 -6.42 8.77
C GLU A 26 13.45 -6.44 7.42
N GLY A 27 14.24 -5.43 7.12
CA GLY A 27 15.02 -5.38 5.90
C GLY A 27 14.40 -4.62 4.74
N TYR A 28 13.26 -3.96 4.95
CA TYR A 28 12.61 -3.20 3.88
C TYR A 28 13.14 -1.78 3.82
N THR A 29 13.16 -1.19 2.63
CA THR A 29 13.39 0.24 2.46
C THR A 29 12.03 0.93 2.50
N VAL A 30 11.97 2.11 3.10
CA VAL A 30 10.72 2.79 3.39
C VAL A 30 10.77 4.24 2.92
N ALA A 31 9.69 4.71 2.30
CA ALA A 31 9.47 6.12 2.04
C ALA A 31 8.27 6.57 2.87
N LEU A 32 8.28 7.82 3.32
CA LEU A 32 7.27 8.34 4.23
C LEU A 32 6.54 9.53 3.60
N ALA A 33 5.21 9.52 3.69
CA ALA A 33 4.38 10.63 3.23
C ALA A 33 3.44 11.04 4.35
N GLU A 34 3.36 12.34 4.62
CA GLU A 34 2.53 12.87 5.69
C GLU A 34 1.13 13.26 5.22
N ASN A 35 0.89 13.25 3.93
CA ASN A 35 -0.41 13.58 3.35
C ASN A 35 -0.53 12.99 1.96
N ALA A 36 -1.69 13.19 1.35
CA ALA A 36 -1.97 12.62 0.02
C ALA A 36 -1.10 13.23 -1.07
N GLU A 37 -0.82 14.51 -0.98
CA GLU A 37 0.00 15.17 -1.99
C GLU A 37 1.41 14.59 -2.05
N VAL A 38 2.04 14.44 -0.89
CA VAL A 38 3.37 13.82 -0.82
C VAL A 38 3.30 12.36 -1.27
N ALA A 39 2.21 11.66 -0.92
CA ALA A 39 2.03 10.29 -1.34
C ALA A 39 1.96 10.15 -2.86
N ARG A 40 1.26 11.07 -3.54
CA ARG A 40 1.20 11.07 -5.00
C ARG A 40 2.59 11.19 -5.61
N GLN A 41 3.37 12.14 -5.09
CA GLN A 41 4.72 12.37 -5.58
C GLN A 41 5.61 11.16 -5.36
N LEU A 42 5.61 10.62 -4.15
CA LEU A 42 6.49 9.50 -3.81
C LEU A 42 6.07 8.21 -4.50
N ARG A 43 4.78 8.00 -4.72
CA ARG A 43 4.31 6.84 -5.46
C ARG A 43 4.93 6.81 -6.84
N ASN A 44 5.00 7.97 -7.50
CA ASN A 44 5.56 8.04 -8.84
C ASN A 44 7.08 7.96 -8.84
N GLN A 45 7.72 8.57 -7.85
CA GLN A 45 9.18 8.64 -7.79
C GLN A 45 9.81 7.34 -7.32
N THR A 46 9.22 6.67 -6.34
CA THR A 46 9.83 5.51 -5.70
C THR A 46 9.30 4.18 -6.19
N ARG A 47 8.15 4.17 -6.83
CA ARG A 47 7.51 2.95 -7.34
C ARG A 47 7.49 1.85 -6.28
N PRO A 48 6.80 2.07 -5.16
CA PRO A 48 6.84 1.10 -4.07
C PRO A 48 6.18 -0.22 -4.45
N ALA A 49 6.62 -1.29 -3.81
CA ALA A 49 5.99 -2.59 -3.98
C ALA A 49 4.71 -2.71 -3.16
N LEU A 50 4.58 -1.86 -2.12
CA LEU A 50 3.46 -1.90 -1.18
C LEU A 50 3.22 -0.50 -0.65
N VAL A 51 1.97 -0.13 -0.46
CA VAL A 51 1.60 1.13 0.18
C VAL A 51 0.78 0.83 1.43
N LEU A 52 1.18 1.41 2.56
CA LEU A 52 0.36 1.43 3.77
C LEU A 52 -0.29 2.82 3.82
N LEU A 53 -1.61 2.87 3.75
CA LEU A 53 -2.34 4.11 3.49
C LEU A 53 -3.38 4.37 4.57
N ASP A 54 -3.18 5.44 5.33
CA ASP A 54 -4.14 5.89 6.33
C ASP A 54 -5.39 6.44 5.65
N ILE A 55 -6.55 6.20 6.25
CA ILE A 55 -7.81 6.70 5.69
C ILE A 55 -7.98 8.20 5.99
N TRP A 56 -7.72 8.61 7.23
CA TRP A 56 -8.00 9.99 7.65
C TRP A 56 -6.76 10.86 7.56
N MET A 57 -6.73 11.73 6.57
CA MET A 57 -5.63 12.68 6.35
C MET A 57 -6.21 14.08 6.11
N PRO A 58 -5.43 15.15 6.38
CA PRO A 58 -5.98 16.50 6.32
C PRO A 58 -6.35 16.99 4.93
N ASP A 59 -5.65 16.58 3.89
CA ASP A 59 -5.90 17.11 2.54
C ASP A 59 -6.82 16.24 1.69
N CYS A 60 -6.86 14.94 1.96
CA CYS A 60 -7.63 14.00 1.14
C CYS A 60 -7.70 12.68 1.89
N ASP A 61 -8.85 12.07 2.01
CA ASP A 61 -8.89 10.79 2.71
C ASP A 61 -8.30 9.68 1.85
N GLY A 62 -7.86 8.61 2.52
CA GLY A 62 -7.16 7.52 1.85
C GLY A 62 -8.01 6.77 0.86
N VAL A 63 -9.31 6.64 1.10
CA VAL A 63 -10.21 5.96 0.16
C VAL A 63 -10.31 6.76 -1.14
N THR A 64 -10.38 8.08 -1.04
CA THR A 64 -10.40 8.95 -2.22
C THR A 64 -9.09 8.83 -3.00
N LEU A 65 -7.96 8.79 -2.32
CA LEU A 65 -6.66 8.61 -2.98
C LEU A 65 -6.59 7.24 -3.66
N LEU A 66 -7.09 6.20 -3.03
CA LEU A 66 -7.15 4.86 -3.61
C LEU A 66 -8.00 4.87 -4.89
N LYS A 67 -9.15 5.52 -4.86
CA LYS A 67 -10.01 5.68 -6.05
C LYS A 67 -9.28 6.40 -7.17
N GLU A 68 -8.57 7.45 -6.81
CA GLU A 68 -7.80 8.23 -7.77
C GLU A 68 -6.77 7.36 -8.48
N TRP A 69 -6.03 6.58 -7.72
CA TRP A 69 -5.04 5.67 -8.30
C TRP A 69 -5.68 4.59 -9.16
N ALA A 70 -6.82 4.05 -8.73
CA ALA A 70 -7.53 3.04 -9.51
C ALA A 70 -7.99 3.61 -10.86
N LYS A 71 -8.56 4.81 -10.86
CA LYS A 71 -9.05 5.44 -12.09
C LYS A 71 -7.92 5.80 -13.03
N ALA A 72 -6.77 6.18 -12.49
CA ALA A 72 -5.62 6.57 -13.31
C ALA A 72 -4.81 5.38 -13.82
N GLY A 73 -5.21 4.16 -13.49
CA GLY A 73 -4.44 2.98 -13.85
C GLY A 73 -3.14 2.85 -13.08
N GLN A 74 -3.07 3.48 -11.90
CA GLN A 74 -1.87 3.51 -11.07
C GLN A 74 -1.92 2.58 -9.89
N LEU A 75 -2.98 1.78 -9.74
CA LEU A 75 -3.14 0.85 -8.64
C LEU A 75 -2.54 -0.50 -9.04
N ASN A 76 -1.23 -0.50 -9.26
CA ASN A 76 -0.49 -1.69 -9.71
C ASN A 76 0.41 -2.27 -8.62
N MET A 77 0.13 -1.93 -7.37
CA MET A 77 0.80 -2.49 -6.21
C MET A 77 -0.25 -2.72 -5.13
N PRO A 78 -0.04 -3.66 -4.21
CA PRO A 78 -0.97 -3.83 -3.10
C PRO A 78 -0.99 -2.59 -2.22
N VAL A 79 -2.20 -2.19 -1.81
CA VAL A 79 -2.41 -1.09 -0.88
C VAL A 79 -3.13 -1.65 0.33
N VAL A 80 -2.54 -1.47 1.50
CA VAL A 80 -3.13 -1.87 2.78
C VAL A 80 -3.62 -0.60 3.47
N MET A 81 -4.92 -0.54 3.74
CA MET A 81 -5.51 0.61 4.42
C MET A 81 -5.31 0.50 5.92
N MET A 82 -5.20 1.65 6.58
CA MET A 82 -5.04 1.71 8.03
C MET A 82 -6.03 2.72 8.61
N SER A 83 -6.69 2.38 9.72
CA SER A 83 -7.55 3.35 10.39
C SER A 83 -7.95 2.89 11.78
N GLY A 84 -8.13 3.86 12.69
CA GLY A 84 -8.65 3.59 14.02
C GLY A 84 -10.16 3.74 14.13
N HIS A 85 -10.79 4.33 13.12
CA HIS A 85 -12.22 4.68 13.18
C HIS A 85 -12.99 4.33 11.93
N ALA A 86 -12.47 3.45 11.10
CA ALA A 86 -13.17 3.08 9.89
C ALA A 86 -14.35 2.18 10.20
N SER A 87 -15.45 2.41 9.51
CA SER A 87 -16.60 1.53 9.60
C SER A 87 -16.39 0.31 8.73
N ILE A 88 -17.24 -0.70 8.93
CA ILE A 88 -17.27 -1.87 8.05
C ILE A 88 -17.53 -1.44 6.62
N ASP A 89 -18.44 -0.48 6.43
CA ASP A 89 -18.79 0.03 5.10
C ASP A 89 -17.57 0.62 4.39
N THR A 90 -16.74 1.37 5.12
CA THR A 90 -15.53 1.95 4.55
C THR A 90 -14.54 0.86 4.13
N ALA A 91 -14.37 -0.16 4.97
CA ALA A 91 -13.48 -1.27 4.64
C ALA A 91 -13.98 -2.04 3.42
N VAL A 92 -15.29 -2.26 3.32
CA VAL A 92 -15.91 -2.92 2.16
C VAL A 92 -15.70 -2.08 0.90
N GLU A 93 -15.92 -0.77 0.99
CA GLU A 93 -15.70 0.12 -0.15
C GLU A 93 -14.26 0.07 -0.63
N ALA A 94 -13.30 0.18 0.29
CA ALA A 94 -11.88 0.14 -0.06
C ALA A 94 -11.52 -1.18 -0.75
N THR A 95 -12.05 -2.29 -0.26
CA THR A 95 -11.80 -3.59 -0.86
C THR A 95 -12.36 -3.67 -2.28
N ARG A 96 -13.53 -3.11 -2.50
CA ARG A 96 -14.13 -3.08 -3.85
C ARG A 96 -13.31 -2.27 -4.83
N ILE A 97 -12.71 -1.19 -4.37
CA ILE A 97 -11.86 -0.35 -5.21
C ILE A 97 -10.57 -1.08 -5.57
N GLY A 98 -10.07 -1.89 -4.67
CA GLY A 98 -8.89 -2.68 -4.93
C GLY A 98 -7.87 -2.73 -3.80
N ALA A 99 -8.26 -2.33 -2.57
CA ALA A 99 -7.35 -2.47 -1.44
C ALA A 99 -7.03 -3.94 -1.20
N PHE A 100 -5.78 -4.21 -0.87
CA PHE A 100 -5.33 -5.57 -0.62
C PHE A 100 -5.79 -6.07 0.75
N ASP A 101 -5.73 -5.20 1.76
CA ASP A 101 -6.11 -5.57 3.12
C ASP A 101 -6.36 -4.30 3.93
N PHE A 102 -6.71 -4.48 5.19
CA PHE A 102 -7.07 -3.41 6.09
C PHE A 102 -6.49 -3.70 7.48
N LEU A 103 -5.81 -2.73 8.07
CA LEU A 103 -5.26 -2.83 9.41
C LEU A 103 -5.94 -1.82 10.32
N GLU A 104 -6.41 -2.29 11.45
CA GLU A 104 -7.07 -1.44 12.44
C GLU A 104 -6.03 -0.91 13.43
N LYS A 105 -6.12 0.39 13.73
CA LYS A 105 -5.24 0.99 14.74
C LYS A 105 -5.84 0.81 16.12
N PRO A 106 -5.06 0.59 17.16
CA PRO A 106 -3.61 0.45 17.14
C PRO A 106 -3.19 -0.84 16.46
N ILE A 107 -2.18 -0.75 15.60
CA ILE A 107 -1.79 -1.88 14.76
C ILE A 107 -0.95 -2.85 15.57
N ALA A 108 -1.41 -4.10 15.65
CA ALA A 108 -0.66 -5.15 16.33
C ALA A 108 0.55 -5.52 15.48
N LEU A 109 1.70 -5.64 16.13
CA LEU A 109 2.97 -5.92 15.45
C LEU A 109 2.89 -7.16 14.59
N GLN A 110 2.38 -8.26 15.14
CA GLN A 110 2.32 -9.52 14.41
C GLN A 110 1.41 -9.41 13.20
N LYS A 111 0.29 -8.72 13.34
CA LYS A 111 -0.64 -8.52 12.24
C LYS A 111 -0.01 -7.68 11.13
N LEU A 112 0.72 -6.64 11.50
CA LEU A 112 1.45 -5.81 10.55
C LEU A 112 2.44 -6.66 9.75
N LEU A 113 3.27 -7.41 10.44
CA LEU A 113 4.31 -8.19 9.78
C LEU A 113 3.72 -9.27 8.88
N THR A 114 2.67 -9.96 9.33
CA THR A 114 2.00 -10.98 8.52
C THR A 114 1.38 -10.36 7.26
N THR A 115 0.71 -9.22 7.43
CA THR A 115 0.05 -8.54 6.31
C THR A 115 1.08 -8.05 5.29
N VAL A 116 2.17 -7.45 5.78
CA VAL A 116 3.24 -6.97 4.89
C VAL A 116 3.88 -8.12 4.13
N GLN A 117 4.15 -9.24 4.79
CA GLN A 117 4.73 -10.40 4.13
C GLN A 117 3.81 -10.92 3.02
N ARG A 118 2.51 -11.01 3.29
CA ARG A 118 1.53 -11.45 2.29
C ARG A 118 1.47 -10.47 1.12
N ALA A 119 1.46 -9.18 1.40
CA ALA A 119 1.40 -8.16 0.36
C ALA A 119 2.66 -8.16 -0.50
N MET A 120 3.83 -8.29 0.11
CA MET A 120 5.09 -8.34 -0.63
C MET A 120 5.17 -9.59 -1.50
N LYS A 121 4.68 -10.70 -1.00
CA LYS A 121 4.62 -11.93 -1.80
C LYS A 121 3.69 -11.77 -3.00
N TYR A 122 2.54 -11.13 -2.78
CA TYR A 122 1.60 -10.83 -3.85
C TYR A 122 2.26 -9.92 -4.91
N ALA A 123 2.97 -8.89 -4.47
CA ALA A 123 3.67 -7.98 -5.39
C ALA A 123 4.72 -8.73 -6.23
N ASP A 124 5.46 -9.63 -5.61
CA ASP A 124 6.46 -10.43 -6.32
C ASP A 124 5.79 -11.34 -7.34
N MET A 125 4.68 -11.96 -7.00
CA MET A 125 3.94 -12.81 -7.93
C MET A 125 3.40 -12.02 -9.11
N GLN A 126 2.90 -10.79 -8.87
CA GLN A 126 2.45 -9.92 -9.95
C GLN A 126 3.59 -9.54 -10.88
N GLY A 127 4.74 -9.22 -10.30
CA GLY A 127 5.93 -8.92 -11.08
C GLY A 127 6.37 -10.11 -11.93
N ASN A 128 6.36 -11.29 -11.35
CA ASN A 128 6.72 -12.52 -12.08
C ASN A 128 5.74 -12.81 -13.20
N GLN A 129 4.45 -12.62 -12.96
CA GLN A 129 3.45 -12.81 -14.00
C GLN A 129 3.66 -11.84 -15.15
N ALA A 130 3.98 -10.59 -14.82
CA ALA A 130 4.23 -9.58 -15.84
C ALA A 130 5.45 -9.95 -16.68
N LEU A 131 6.49 -10.48 -16.05
CA LEU A 131 7.70 -10.90 -16.75
C LEU A 131 7.48 -12.15 -17.60
N ASN A 132 6.60 -13.03 -17.16
CA ASN A 132 6.33 -14.29 -17.85
C ASN A 132 5.21 -14.21 -18.86
N GLN A 133 4.55 -13.07 -18.93
CA GLN A 133 3.49 -12.87 -19.92
C GLN A 133 4.10 -12.57 -21.26
N ASP A 134 4.36 -13.58 -21.99
CA ASP A 134 4.81 -13.38 -23.33
C ASP A 134 3.68 -12.94 -24.22
N PRO A 135 3.98 -12.31 -25.30
CA PRO A 135 2.94 -11.98 -26.26
C PRO A 135 2.23 -13.20 -26.80
N HIS A 136 2.81 -14.37 -26.71
CA HIS A 136 2.05 -15.54 -27.04
C HIS A 136 1.32 -15.98 -25.81
N PRO A 137 0.25 -16.40 -25.94
CA PRO A 137 -0.53 -16.75 -24.81
C PRO A 137 -0.32 -18.13 -24.38
N ILE A 138 -0.19 -18.53 -24.15
CA ILE A 138 -0.22 -19.57 -23.83
C ILE A 138 -1.10 -20.32 -23.69
N ASN A 139 -1.28 -20.18 -24.04
CA ASN A 139 -1.95 -20.59 -23.94
C ASN A 139 -2.51 -21.17 -23.64
N ILE A 140 -2.68 -21.21 -23.72
CA ILE A 140 -3.21 -21.48 -23.42
C ILE A 140 -3.67 -22.12 -23.14
N HIS A 141 -3.86 -22.37 -23.05
CA HIS A 141 -4.25 -22.86 -22.67
C HIS A 141 -4.75 -22.84 -22.34
#